data_698032cdd18fd0bfcc09ba7448070a2a
#
_entry.id   698032cdd18fd0bfcc09ba7448070a2a
#
_cell.length_a   1.000
_cell.length_b   1.000
_cell.length_c   1.000
_cell.angle_alpha   90.00
_cell.angle_beta   90.00
_cell.angle_gamma   90.00
#
_symmetry.space_group_name_H-M   'P 1'
#
loop_
_entity.id
_entity.type
_entity.pdbx_description
1 polymer ?
#
loop_
_entity_poly.entity_id
_entity_poly.type
_entity_poly.pdbx_seq_one_letter_code
_entity_poly.pdbx_strand_id
1 'polypeptide(L)'
;MCANANQGTVDDLFNVKNAFYIGSYQQCITEALALRPSSKQEKLDRDVYVYRAYIAQKKFTVALEEIKLENDTPGPLVSVRMLAEYLGKPDKRDSVMDQLPSLFEKYSSEPICLLMAAMILAHEQNFEEALRYLHHSADSLECLAMTVYCLLALNRIDVAKEAAKEMQSLDEDSLLTQMTNAWVNIALGREHLQDALFTFQEMIDKYGSTSLLLNALACCQIMMGNYEEAERVVNESLEKDSNNAEVIVDAVVVSQMLGKPAEITSRYIRQMKDAYPDHPWTRDLLAKEAEFDRLAAQRSRN
;
A
#
# COMPACT_ATOMS: atom_id res chain seq x y z
N MET A 1 23.71 -39.04 -20.64
CA MET A 1 23.72 -37.63 -21.07
C MET A 1 22.83 -36.87 -20.12
N CYS A 2 23.42 -35.99 -19.34
CA CYS A 2 22.87 -35.43 -18.11
C CYS A 2 21.81 -34.40 -18.44
N ALA A 3 20.61 -34.61 -17.92
CA ALA A 3 19.61 -33.57 -17.78
C ALA A 3 20.11 -32.60 -16.69
N ASN A 4 20.43 -31.35 -17.06
CA ASN A 4 20.59 -30.26 -16.13
C ASN A 4 19.21 -29.96 -15.54
N ALA A 5 18.98 -30.43 -14.33
CA ALA A 5 17.93 -29.95 -13.51
C ALA A 5 18.32 -28.47 -13.16
N ASN A 6 17.53 -27.52 -13.64
CA ASN A 6 17.51 -26.18 -13.13
C ASN A 6 17.15 -26.28 -11.63
N GLN A 7 18.17 -26.27 -10.77
CA GLN A 7 17.96 -25.98 -9.36
C GLN A 7 17.53 -24.52 -9.30
N GLY A 8 16.23 -24.28 -9.13
CA GLY A 8 15.71 -22.98 -8.81
C GLY A 8 16.50 -22.44 -7.62
N THR A 9 17.18 -21.33 -7.80
CA THR A 9 17.83 -20.61 -6.71
C THR A 9 16.74 -20.29 -5.70
N VAL A 10 16.87 -20.87 -4.51
CA VAL A 10 15.97 -20.55 -3.38
C VAL A 10 16.11 -19.05 -3.15
N ASP A 11 15.00 -18.32 -3.29
CA ASP A 11 15.00 -16.89 -2.97
C ASP A 11 15.10 -16.71 -1.46
N ASP A 12 16.31 -16.41 -0.98
CA ASP A 12 16.59 -16.25 0.45
C ASP A 12 15.74 -15.13 1.08
N LEU A 13 15.24 -14.19 0.26
CA LEU A 13 14.35 -13.10 0.70
C LEU A 13 12.85 -13.44 0.63
N PHE A 14 12.48 -14.66 0.25
CA PHE A 14 11.07 -15.04 0.07
C PHE A 14 10.21 -14.74 1.31
N ASN A 15 10.66 -15.15 2.50
CA ASN A 15 9.94 -14.90 3.74
C ASN A 15 9.90 -13.41 4.08
N VAL A 16 10.99 -12.68 3.84
CA VAL A 16 11.07 -11.22 4.07
C VAL A 16 10.08 -10.48 3.20
N LYS A 17 10.01 -10.84 1.90
CA LYS A 17 9.05 -10.25 0.93
C LYS A 17 7.61 -10.53 1.36
N ASN A 18 7.29 -11.79 1.67
CA ASN A 18 5.94 -12.16 2.09
C ASN A 18 5.53 -11.46 3.38
N ALA A 19 6.40 -11.42 4.39
CA ALA A 19 6.13 -10.70 5.64
C ALA A 19 5.89 -9.19 5.38
N PHE A 20 6.63 -8.59 4.45
CA PHE A 20 6.44 -7.20 4.04
C PHE A 20 5.07 -6.99 3.39
N TYR A 21 4.70 -7.82 2.40
CA TYR A 21 3.45 -7.64 1.63
C TYR A 21 2.19 -7.84 2.48
N ILE A 22 2.20 -8.78 3.42
CA ILE A 22 1.05 -8.96 4.34
C ILE A 22 0.97 -7.90 5.45
N GLY A 23 1.94 -6.96 5.52
CA GLY A 23 1.96 -5.93 6.55
C GLY A 23 2.54 -6.37 7.90
N SER A 24 3.23 -7.53 7.97
CA SER A 24 3.95 -7.99 9.17
C SER A 24 5.36 -7.39 9.24
N TYR A 25 5.44 -6.05 9.29
CA TYR A 25 6.69 -5.31 9.14
C TYR A 25 7.75 -5.63 10.19
N GLN A 26 7.34 -5.92 11.44
CA GLN A 26 8.29 -6.29 12.49
C GLN A 26 8.92 -7.65 12.20
N GLN A 27 8.13 -8.62 11.72
CA GLN A 27 8.63 -9.92 11.31
C GLN A 27 9.56 -9.77 10.09
N CYS A 28 9.18 -8.98 9.09
CA CYS A 28 10.02 -8.66 7.94
C CYS A 28 11.42 -8.17 8.37
N ILE A 29 11.48 -7.20 9.29
CA ILE A 29 12.74 -6.69 9.82
C ILE A 29 13.54 -7.77 10.55
N THR A 30 12.88 -8.56 11.40
CA THR A 30 13.53 -9.60 12.20
C THR A 30 14.13 -10.70 11.30
N GLU A 31 13.37 -11.18 10.32
CA GLU A 31 13.83 -12.18 9.37
C GLU A 31 14.95 -11.64 8.48
N ALA A 32 14.80 -10.42 7.96
CA ALA A 32 15.82 -9.78 7.14
C ALA A 32 17.17 -9.62 7.88
N LEU A 33 17.14 -9.21 9.15
CA LEU A 33 18.36 -9.06 9.96
C LEU A 33 19.00 -10.39 10.36
N ALA A 34 18.24 -11.49 10.39
CA ALA A 34 18.75 -12.83 10.64
C ALA A 34 19.48 -13.43 9.42
N LEU A 35 19.16 -12.95 8.20
CA LEU A 35 19.78 -13.42 6.96
C LEU A 35 21.23 -12.98 6.86
N ARG A 36 22.05 -13.89 6.27
CA ARG A 36 23.45 -13.61 5.90
C ARG A 36 23.52 -13.55 4.37
N PRO A 37 23.45 -12.34 3.78
CA PRO A 37 23.49 -12.20 2.33
C PRO A 37 24.76 -12.81 1.74
N SER A 38 24.64 -13.56 0.67
CA SER A 38 25.75 -14.18 -0.05
C SER A 38 26.41 -13.23 -1.06
N SER A 39 25.68 -12.20 -1.50
CA SER A 39 26.12 -11.22 -2.47
C SER A 39 25.86 -9.77 -2.03
N LYS A 40 26.53 -8.81 -2.70
CA LYS A 40 26.28 -7.38 -2.48
C LYS A 40 24.85 -6.99 -2.90
N GLN A 41 24.31 -7.63 -3.93
CA GLN A 41 22.97 -7.36 -4.42
C GLN A 41 21.93 -7.84 -3.41
N GLU A 42 22.03 -9.07 -2.92
CA GLU A 42 21.13 -9.58 -1.87
C GLU A 42 21.17 -8.73 -0.60
N LYS A 43 22.36 -8.22 -0.24
CA LYS A 43 22.45 -7.28 0.87
C LYS A 43 21.68 -6.00 0.60
N LEU A 44 21.82 -5.44 -0.61
CA LEU A 44 21.10 -4.24 -1.01
C LEU A 44 19.57 -4.48 -0.97
N ASP A 45 19.11 -5.58 -1.57
CA ASP A 45 17.69 -5.93 -1.62
C ASP A 45 17.12 -6.14 -0.21
N ARG A 46 17.84 -6.84 0.67
CA ARG A 46 17.50 -7.00 2.08
C ARG A 46 17.36 -5.64 2.78
N ASP A 47 18.36 -4.78 2.65
CA ASP A 47 18.40 -3.47 3.31
C ASP A 47 17.25 -2.57 2.79
N VAL A 48 16.90 -2.63 1.51
CA VAL A 48 15.72 -1.96 0.93
C VAL A 48 14.43 -2.40 1.62
N TYR A 49 14.19 -3.71 1.82
CA TYR A 49 13.00 -4.18 2.53
C TYR A 49 12.98 -3.76 3.99
N VAL A 50 14.13 -3.80 4.68
CA VAL A 50 14.25 -3.34 6.08
C VAL A 50 13.84 -1.87 6.22
N TYR A 51 14.39 -0.98 5.40
CA TYR A 51 14.06 0.45 5.50
C TYR A 51 12.64 0.75 5.03
N ARG A 52 12.13 0.06 4.01
CA ARG A 52 10.72 0.16 3.62
C ARG A 52 9.79 -0.30 4.74
N ALA A 53 10.12 -1.36 5.47
CA ALA A 53 9.35 -1.81 6.63
C ALA A 53 9.38 -0.79 7.78
N TYR A 54 10.52 -0.12 8.04
CA TYR A 54 10.56 0.99 8.99
C TYR A 54 9.70 2.18 8.55
N ILE A 55 9.71 2.52 7.25
CA ILE A 55 8.87 3.58 6.69
C ILE A 55 7.37 3.23 6.87
N ALA A 56 6.98 1.98 6.59
CA ALA A 56 5.61 1.51 6.77
C ALA A 56 5.16 1.55 8.25
N GLN A 57 6.08 1.35 9.20
CA GLN A 57 5.86 1.56 10.63
C GLN A 57 5.88 3.04 11.06
N LYS A 58 5.98 3.99 10.12
CA LYS A 58 6.11 5.44 10.38
C LYS A 58 7.38 5.82 11.17
N LYS A 59 8.40 4.95 11.19
CA LYS A 59 9.71 5.20 11.82
C LYS A 59 10.68 5.82 10.81
N PHE A 60 10.30 6.97 10.24
CA PHE A 60 11.04 7.63 9.17
C PHE A 60 12.47 8.04 9.58
N THR A 61 12.67 8.40 10.84
CA THR A 61 13.98 8.82 11.38
C THR A 61 15.04 7.74 11.20
N VAL A 62 14.68 6.46 11.37
CA VAL A 62 15.63 5.34 11.19
C VAL A 62 16.20 5.33 9.77
N ALA A 63 15.33 5.38 8.74
CA ALA A 63 15.78 5.41 7.36
C ALA A 63 16.59 6.67 7.04
N LEU A 64 16.23 7.83 7.62
CA LEU A 64 16.92 9.10 7.39
C LEU A 64 18.30 9.18 8.05
N GLU A 65 18.50 8.53 9.18
CA GLU A 65 19.77 8.55 9.92
C GLU A 65 20.74 7.46 9.43
N GLU A 66 20.24 6.28 9.10
CA GLU A 66 21.09 5.16 8.71
C GLU A 66 21.48 5.17 7.23
N ILE A 67 20.59 5.60 6.34
CA ILE A 67 20.93 5.74 4.91
C ILE A 67 21.68 7.06 4.73
N LYS A 68 23.01 7.02 4.72
CA LYS A 68 23.85 8.18 4.43
C LYS A 68 23.95 8.39 2.92
N LEU A 69 23.82 9.64 2.48
CA LEU A 69 23.99 10.01 1.07
C LEU A 69 25.48 10.30 0.82
N GLU A 70 26.16 9.34 0.23
CA GLU A 70 27.53 9.45 -0.25
C GLU A 70 27.54 9.33 -1.78
N ASN A 71 28.65 9.63 -2.43
CA ASN A 71 28.72 9.64 -3.90
C ASN A 71 28.47 8.26 -4.54
N ASP A 72 28.70 7.18 -3.78
CA ASP A 72 28.56 5.78 -4.19
C ASP A 72 27.34 5.08 -3.56
N THR A 73 26.45 5.83 -2.90
CA THR A 73 25.21 5.25 -2.35
C THR A 73 24.35 4.68 -3.48
N PRO A 74 23.94 3.40 -3.40
CA PRO A 74 23.11 2.77 -4.42
C PRO A 74 21.76 3.50 -4.63
N GLY A 75 21.33 3.62 -5.89
CA GLY A 75 20.08 4.26 -6.27
C GLY A 75 18.85 3.79 -5.47
N PRO A 76 18.63 2.47 -5.28
CA PRO A 76 17.54 1.96 -4.45
C PRO A 76 17.48 2.54 -3.04
N LEU A 77 18.62 2.69 -2.35
CA LEU A 77 18.64 3.29 -1.01
C LEU A 77 18.41 4.80 -1.04
N VAL A 78 18.93 5.49 -2.08
CA VAL A 78 18.65 6.93 -2.27
C VAL A 78 17.14 7.16 -2.42
N SER A 79 16.46 6.36 -3.24
CA SER A 79 15.03 6.49 -3.48
C SER A 79 14.18 6.14 -2.25
N VAL A 80 14.56 5.10 -1.48
CA VAL A 80 13.91 4.76 -0.22
C VAL A 80 14.06 5.89 0.81
N ARG A 81 15.26 6.49 0.92
CA ARG A 81 15.47 7.65 1.79
C ARG A 81 14.65 8.85 1.35
N MET A 82 14.53 9.09 0.04
CA MET A 82 13.69 10.16 -0.53
C MET A 82 12.22 9.97 -0.14
N LEU A 83 11.69 8.75 -0.22
CA LEU A 83 10.35 8.42 0.26
C LEU A 83 10.19 8.69 1.77
N ALA A 84 11.18 8.30 2.58
CA ALA A 84 11.18 8.57 4.02
C ALA A 84 11.19 10.08 4.33
N GLU A 85 11.92 10.89 3.56
CA GLU A 85 11.95 12.34 3.70
C GLU A 85 10.62 12.99 3.31
N TYR A 86 10.01 12.54 2.21
CA TYR A 86 8.72 13.01 1.74
C TYR A 86 7.60 12.74 2.76
N LEU A 87 7.55 11.53 3.32
CA LEU A 87 6.51 11.14 4.28
C LEU A 87 6.77 11.72 5.69
N GLY A 88 8.04 11.79 6.11
CA GLY A 88 8.43 12.19 7.46
C GLY A 88 8.60 13.70 7.66
N LYS A 89 8.75 14.49 6.59
CA LYS A 89 9.01 15.93 6.65
C LYS A 89 8.10 16.69 5.68
N PRO A 90 6.88 17.08 6.10
CA PRO A 90 5.92 17.77 5.24
C PRO A 90 6.47 19.07 4.62
N ASP A 91 7.33 19.79 5.35
CA ASP A 91 8.01 21.02 4.91
C ASP A 91 8.98 20.80 3.74
N LYS A 92 9.39 19.58 3.48
CA LYS A 92 10.32 19.24 2.39
C LYS A 92 9.67 18.58 1.18
N ARG A 93 8.36 18.37 1.18
CA ARG A 93 7.64 17.70 0.10
C ARG A 93 7.91 18.32 -1.26
N ASP A 94 7.79 19.63 -1.37
CA ASP A 94 8.05 20.36 -2.63
C ASP A 94 9.48 20.14 -3.12
N SER A 95 10.46 20.22 -2.23
CA SER A 95 11.87 19.98 -2.59
C SER A 95 12.12 18.54 -3.04
N VAL A 96 11.42 17.56 -2.47
CA VAL A 96 11.49 16.17 -2.90
C VAL A 96 10.86 16.00 -4.29
N MET A 97 9.70 16.61 -4.52
CA MET A 97 9.03 16.60 -5.83
C MET A 97 9.93 17.19 -6.94
N ASP A 98 10.64 18.28 -6.67
CA ASP A 98 11.57 18.89 -7.62
C ASP A 98 12.76 17.97 -7.97
N GLN A 99 13.11 17.03 -7.10
CA GLN A 99 14.22 16.09 -7.31
C GLN A 99 13.82 14.83 -8.08
N LEU A 100 12.51 14.48 -8.15
CA LEU A 100 12.05 13.26 -8.82
C LEU A 100 12.47 13.14 -10.28
N PRO A 101 12.41 14.18 -11.14
CA PRO A 101 12.86 14.08 -12.53
C PRO A 101 14.34 13.70 -12.64
N SER A 102 15.19 14.29 -11.80
CA SER A 102 16.64 13.97 -11.77
C SER A 102 16.92 12.55 -11.31
N LEU A 103 16.13 12.07 -10.33
CA LEU A 103 16.19 10.67 -9.87
C LEU A 103 15.82 9.72 -11.02
N PHE A 104 14.74 10.04 -11.74
CA PHE A 104 14.27 9.25 -12.86
C PHE A 104 15.30 9.18 -13.99
N GLU A 105 15.88 10.31 -14.41
CA GLU A 105 16.92 10.35 -15.45
C GLU A 105 18.14 9.48 -15.08
N LYS A 106 18.53 9.50 -13.81
CA LYS A 106 19.72 8.78 -13.34
C LYS A 106 19.48 7.28 -13.15
N TYR A 107 18.29 6.86 -12.75
CA TYR A 107 17.99 5.49 -12.31
C TYR A 107 16.77 4.88 -13.01
N SER A 108 16.52 5.25 -14.27
CA SER A 108 15.37 4.77 -15.04
C SER A 108 15.33 3.26 -15.31
N SER A 109 16.46 2.56 -15.11
CA SER A 109 16.58 1.11 -15.24
C SER A 109 16.42 0.35 -13.89
N GLU A 110 16.27 1.07 -12.78
CA GLU A 110 16.24 0.48 -11.44
C GLU A 110 14.78 0.40 -10.94
N PRO A 111 14.16 -0.82 -10.87
CA PRO A 111 12.74 -0.97 -10.54
C PRO A 111 12.35 -0.32 -9.21
N ILE A 112 13.18 -0.46 -8.17
CA ILE A 112 12.92 0.10 -6.84
C ILE A 112 12.91 1.64 -6.88
N CYS A 113 13.78 2.27 -7.67
CA CYS A 113 13.79 3.72 -7.80
C CYS A 113 12.51 4.24 -8.45
N LEU A 114 12.04 3.54 -9.50
CA LEU A 114 10.79 3.86 -10.18
C LEU A 114 9.59 3.65 -9.26
N LEU A 115 9.58 2.55 -8.50
CA LEU A 115 8.54 2.25 -7.53
C LEU A 115 8.44 3.34 -6.44
N MET A 116 9.57 3.73 -5.83
CA MET A 116 9.57 4.76 -4.78
C MET A 116 9.11 6.12 -5.33
N ALA A 117 9.54 6.49 -6.53
CA ALA A 117 9.08 7.71 -7.19
C ALA A 117 7.58 7.66 -7.49
N ALA A 118 7.07 6.52 -8.00
CA ALA A 118 5.64 6.33 -8.26
C ALA A 118 4.81 6.39 -6.98
N MET A 119 5.31 5.86 -5.87
CA MET A 119 4.63 5.98 -4.56
C MET A 119 4.51 7.44 -4.12
N ILE A 120 5.57 8.26 -4.27
CA ILE A 120 5.52 9.69 -3.95
C ILE A 120 4.49 10.41 -4.85
N LEU A 121 4.53 10.17 -6.16
CA LEU A 121 3.58 10.74 -7.11
C LEU A 121 2.13 10.34 -6.83
N ALA A 122 1.90 9.10 -6.41
CA ALA A 122 0.58 8.60 -6.03
C ALA A 122 0.05 9.27 -4.75
N HIS A 123 0.91 9.59 -3.79
CA HIS A 123 0.53 10.39 -2.62
C HIS A 123 0.08 11.80 -2.99
N GLU A 124 0.67 12.40 -4.04
CA GLU A 124 0.24 13.66 -4.62
C GLU A 124 -0.95 13.52 -5.58
N GLN A 125 -1.53 12.30 -5.69
CA GLN A 125 -2.62 11.96 -6.63
C GLN A 125 -2.26 12.18 -8.11
N ASN A 126 -0.98 12.26 -8.45
CA ASN A 126 -0.48 12.37 -9.81
C ASN A 126 -0.25 10.97 -10.41
N PHE A 127 -1.35 10.23 -10.57
CA PHE A 127 -1.31 8.83 -11.03
C PHE A 127 -0.83 8.70 -12.48
N GLU A 128 -1.09 9.68 -13.34
CA GLU A 128 -0.67 9.64 -14.74
C GLU A 128 0.87 9.68 -14.87
N GLU A 129 1.52 10.54 -14.09
CA GLU A 129 2.97 10.62 -14.06
C GLU A 129 3.59 9.38 -13.40
N ALA A 130 2.97 8.86 -12.34
CA ALA A 130 3.37 7.60 -11.72
C ALA A 130 3.37 6.44 -12.73
N LEU A 131 2.32 6.32 -13.55
CA LEU A 131 2.21 5.31 -14.60
C LEU A 131 3.30 5.47 -15.68
N ARG A 132 3.69 6.69 -16.03
CA ARG A 132 4.81 6.92 -16.96
C ARG A 132 6.12 6.37 -16.41
N TYR A 133 6.41 6.59 -15.14
CA TYR A 133 7.62 6.07 -14.50
C TYR A 133 7.62 4.55 -14.45
N LEU A 134 6.50 3.95 -14.02
CA LEU A 134 6.35 2.50 -13.88
C LEU A 134 6.44 1.75 -15.22
N HIS A 135 6.05 2.38 -16.32
CA HIS A 135 6.12 1.77 -17.66
C HIS A 135 7.54 1.35 -18.07
N HIS A 136 8.57 1.95 -17.48
CA HIS A 136 9.98 1.60 -17.75
C HIS A 136 10.43 0.30 -17.06
N SER A 137 9.62 -0.31 -16.21
CA SER A 137 9.94 -1.54 -15.46
C SER A 137 8.76 -2.52 -15.41
N ALA A 138 8.25 -2.88 -16.58
CA ALA A 138 7.13 -3.80 -16.73
C ALA A 138 7.44 -5.25 -16.27
N ASP A 139 8.72 -5.62 -16.13
CA ASP A 139 9.13 -6.96 -15.68
C ASP A 139 9.15 -7.12 -14.15
N SER A 140 8.90 -6.03 -13.39
CA SER A 140 8.90 -6.05 -11.94
C SER A 140 7.49 -6.23 -11.39
N LEU A 141 7.24 -7.30 -10.63
CA LEU A 141 5.94 -7.53 -9.97
C LEU A 141 5.52 -6.36 -9.07
N GLU A 142 6.45 -5.74 -8.34
CA GLU A 142 6.11 -4.59 -7.49
C GLU A 142 5.71 -3.36 -8.31
N CYS A 143 6.38 -3.12 -9.44
CA CYS A 143 6.02 -2.02 -10.35
C CYS A 143 4.66 -2.27 -11.02
N LEU A 144 4.37 -3.52 -11.42
CA LEU A 144 3.06 -3.90 -11.95
C LEU A 144 1.96 -3.77 -10.89
N ALA A 145 2.20 -4.21 -9.65
CA ALA A 145 1.25 -4.03 -8.56
C ALA A 145 0.93 -2.54 -8.31
N MET A 146 1.96 -1.68 -8.35
CA MET A 146 1.78 -0.23 -8.23
C MET A 146 1.04 0.36 -9.45
N THR A 147 1.27 -0.19 -10.65
CA THR A 147 0.52 0.16 -11.87
C THR A 147 -0.96 -0.17 -11.69
N VAL A 148 -1.29 -1.37 -11.21
CA VAL A 148 -2.68 -1.76 -10.91
C VAL A 148 -3.30 -0.80 -9.88
N TYR A 149 -2.58 -0.47 -8.81
CA TYR A 149 -3.05 0.49 -7.82
C TYR A 149 -3.40 1.85 -8.45
N CYS A 150 -2.50 2.43 -9.26
CA CYS A 150 -2.74 3.70 -9.94
C CYS A 150 -3.95 3.64 -10.89
N LEU A 151 -4.09 2.54 -11.63
CA LEU A 151 -5.21 2.34 -12.56
C LEU A 151 -6.54 2.20 -11.82
N LEU A 152 -6.57 1.49 -10.69
CA LEU A 152 -7.76 1.40 -9.84
C LEU A 152 -8.14 2.77 -9.25
N ALA A 153 -7.15 3.56 -8.81
CA ALA A 153 -7.37 4.92 -8.33
C ALA A 153 -7.93 5.87 -9.41
N LEU A 154 -7.55 5.66 -10.68
CA LEU A 154 -8.10 6.34 -11.85
C LEU A 154 -9.44 5.75 -12.33
N ASN A 155 -9.98 4.76 -11.63
CA ASN A 155 -11.20 4.02 -12.02
C ASN A 155 -11.10 3.34 -13.40
N ARG A 156 -9.88 2.94 -13.81
CA ARG A 156 -9.60 2.23 -15.07
C ARG A 156 -9.45 0.73 -14.79
N ILE A 157 -10.55 0.12 -14.32
CA ILE A 157 -10.60 -1.31 -13.95
C ILE A 157 -10.32 -2.21 -15.16
N ASP A 158 -10.73 -1.77 -16.36
CA ASP A 158 -10.47 -2.46 -17.63
C ASP A 158 -8.96 -2.72 -17.85
N VAL A 159 -8.15 -1.69 -17.73
CA VAL A 159 -6.68 -1.77 -17.92
C VAL A 159 -6.01 -2.40 -16.69
N ALA A 160 -6.51 -2.13 -15.48
CA ALA A 160 -6.01 -2.76 -14.26
C ALA A 160 -6.08 -4.30 -14.32
N LYS A 161 -7.17 -4.84 -14.89
CA LYS A 161 -7.33 -6.29 -15.10
C LYS A 161 -6.29 -6.86 -16.06
N GLU A 162 -5.94 -6.12 -17.12
CA GLU A 162 -4.89 -6.59 -18.05
C GLU A 162 -3.51 -6.57 -17.40
N ALA A 163 -3.17 -5.52 -16.64
CA ALA A 163 -1.92 -5.47 -15.88
C ALA A 163 -1.83 -6.58 -14.81
N ALA A 164 -2.93 -6.92 -14.15
CA ALA A 164 -2.99 -8.03 -13.21
C ALA A 164 -2.79 -9.40 -13.90
N LYS A 165 -3.29 -9.59 -15.12
CA LYS A 165 -2.99 -10.80 -15.92
C LYS A 165 -1.52 -10.88 -16.33
N GLU A 166 -0.88 -9.74 -16.60
CA GLU A 166 0.56 -9.70 -16.86
C GLU A 166 1.35 -10.18 -15.64
N MET A 167 0.98 -9.75 -14.43
CA MET A 167 1.54 -10.28 -13.18
C MET A 167 1.36 -11.79 -13.05
N GLN A 168 0.16 -12.33 -13.37
CA GLN A 168 -0.09 -13.77 -13.37
C GLN A 168 0.80 -14.52 -14.35
N SER A 169 1.09 -13.94 -15.52
CA SER A 169 1.97 -14.56 -16.49
C SER A 169 3.43 -14.59 -16.06
N LEU A 170 3.85 -13.65 -15.20
CA LEU A 170 5.21 -13.61 -14.64
C LEU A 170 5.37 -14.57 -13.46
N ASP A 171 4.46 -14.52 -12.50
CA ASP A 171 4.47 -15.40 -11.32
C ASP A 171 3.05 -15.46 -10.71
N GLU A 172 2.30 -16.50 -11.04
CA GLU A 172 0.93 -16.71 -10.55
C GLU A 172 0.89 -17.04 -9.05
N ASP A 173 1.93 -17.75 -8.57
CA ASP A 173 2.01 -18.21 -7.18
C ASP A 173 2.50 -17.13 -6.21
N SER A 174 3.00 -16.01 -6.71
CA SER A 174 3.46 -14.90 -5.88
C SER A 174 2.31 -14.34 -5.02
N LEU A 175 2.57 -14.17 -3.73
CA LEU A 175 1.65 -13.55 -2.79
C LEU A 175 1.19 -12.17 -3.28
N LEU A 176 2.11 -11.37 -3.84
CA LEU A 176 1.81 -10.04 -4.36
C LEU A 176 0.85 -10.10 -5.56
N THR A 177 1.01 -11.08 -6.45
CA THR A 177 0.11 -11.31 -7.58
C THR A 177 -1.29 -11.69 -7.08
N GLN A 178 -1.38 -12.62 -6.14
CA GLN A 178 -2.67 -13.04 -5.56
C GLN A 178 -3.38 -11.88 -4.86
N MET A 179 -2.67 -11.08 -4.05
CA MET A 179 -3.23 -9.88 -3.41
C MET A 179 -3.72 -8.86 -4.45
N THR A 180 -2.92 -8.60 -5.48
CA THR A 180 -3.28 -7.62 -6.52
C THR A 180 -4.53 -8.06 -7.28
N ASN A 181 -4.65 -9.36 -7.63
CA ASN A 181 -5.85 -9.91 -8.23
C ASN A 181 -7.08 -9.78 -7.32
N ALA A 182 -6.92 -10.03 -6.02
CA ALA A 182 -8.02 -9.86 -5.06
C ALA A 182 -8.49 -8.39 -5.00
N TRP A 183 -7.58 -7.40 -5.05
CA TRP A 183 -7.97 -5.98 -5.14
C TRP A 183 -8.70 -5.64 -6.43
N VAL A 184 -8.28 -6.20 -7.58
CA VAL A 184 -9.02 -6.05 -8.85
C VAL A 184 -10.40 -6.68 -8.75
N ASN A 185 -10.54 -7.84 -8.11
CA ASN A 185 -11.82 -8.50 -7.88
C ASN A 185 -12.75 -7.67 -6.98
N ILE A 186 -12.24 -7.00 -5.94
CA ILE A 186 -13.01 -6.05 -5.13
C ILE A 186 -13.53 -4.91 -6.03
N ALA A 187 -12.69 -4.33 -6.87
CA ALA A 187 -13.07 -3.24 -7.75
C ALA A 187 -14.11 -3.67 -8.82
N LEU A 188 -14.05 -4.91 -9.30
CA LEU A 188 -15.05 -5.49 -10.19
C LEU A 188 -16.40 -5.70 -9.48
N GLY A 189 -16.36 -6.01 -8.19
CA GLY A 189 -17.56 -6.19 -7.39
C GLY A 189 -18.36 -7.45 -7.70
N ARG A 190 -19.62 -7.51 -7.22
CA ARG A 190 -20.59 -8.58 -7.48
C ARG A 190 -20.03 -9.99 -7.21
N GLU A 191 -20.07 -10.88 -8.22
CA GLU A 191 -19.62 -12.28 -8.12
C GLU A 191 -18.13 -12.42 -7.78
N HIS A 192 -17.30 -11.42 -8.16
CA HIS A 192 -15.85 -11.43 -7.90
C HIS A 192 -15.49 -11.15 -6.43
N LEU A 193 -16.41 -10.58 -5.65
CA LEU A 193 -16.18 -10.31 -4.22
C LEU A 193 -15.95 -11.58 -3.41
N GLN A 194 -16.63 -12.67 -3.77
CA GLN A 194 -16.47 -13.94 -3.09
C GLN A 194 -15.07 -14.54 -3.31
N ASP A 195 -14.52 -14.42 -4.52
CA ASP A 195 -13.17 -14.87 -4.84
C ASP A 195 -12.12 -14.04 -4.07
N ALA A 196 -12.31 -12.72 -4.00
CA ALA A 196 -11.43 -11.85 -3.21
C ALA A 196 -11.48 -12.21 -1.71
N LEU A 197 -12.67 -12.43 -1.18
CA LEU A 197 -12.88 -12.84 0.22
C LEU A 197 -12.12 -14.13 0.53
N PHE A 198 -12.26 -15.16 -0.31
CA PHE A 198 -11.56 -16.44 -0.13
C PHE A 198 -10.05 -16.27 -0.21
N THR A 199 -9.55 -15.46 -1.14
CA THR A 199 -8.11 -15.20 -1.28
C THR A 199 -7.54 -14.56 0.00
N PHE A 200 -8.19 -13.54 0.56
CA PHE A 200 -7.71 -12.92 1.79
C PHE A 200 -7.87 -13.83 3.02
N GLN A 201 -8.94 -14.64 3.08
CA GLN A 201 -9.11 -15.62 4.15
C GLN A 201 -7.99 -16.67 4.10
N GLU A 202 -7.67 -17.21 2.93
CA GLU A 202 -6.58 -18.17 2.76
C GLU A 202 -5.21 -17.57 3.17
N MET A 203 -4.96 -16.30 2.85
CA MET A 203 -3.76 -15.62 3.30
C MET A 203 -3.70 -15.47 4.82
N ILE A 204 -4.83 -15.14 5.46
CA ILE A 204 -4.92 -15.07 6.91
C ILE A 204 -4.65 -16.44 7.55
N ASP A 205 -5.22 -17.50 7.01
CA ASP A 205 -5.06 -18.86 7.51
C ASP A 205 -3.60 -19.35 7.37
N LYS A 206 -2.92 -18.96 6.29
CA LYS A 206 -1.55 -19.39 5.97
C LYS A 206 -0.47 -18.56 6.68
N TYR A 207 -0.65 -17.26 6.76
CA TYR A 207 0.39 -16.32 7.23
C TYR A 207 0.05 -15.64 8.56
N GLY A 208 -1.16 -15.82 9.06
CA GLY A 208 -1.68 -15.13 10.23
C GLY A 208 -2.37 -13.82 9.90
N SER A 209 -3.26 -13.39 10.81
CA SER A 209 -4.02 -12.16 10.64
C SER A 209 -3.16 -10.92 10.94
N THR A 210 -3.05 -10.03 9.95
CA THR A 210 -2.46 -8.69 10.09
C THR A 210 -3.55 -7.64 9.93
N SER A 211 -3.31 -6.42 10.40
CA SER A 211 -4.29 -5.33 10.22
C SER A 211 -4.58 -5.04 8.75
N LEU A 212 -3.58 -5.20 7.86
CA LEU A 212 -3.76 -5.02 6.42
C LEU A 212 -4.67 -6.08 5.82
N LEU A 213 -4.45 -7.37 6.11
CA LEU A 213 -5.27 -8.46 5.59
C LEU A 213 -6.69 -8.43 6.16
N LEU A 214 -6.84 -8.11 7.45
CA LEU A 214 -8.15 -7.94 8.07
C LEU A 214 -8.92 -6.77 7.46
N ASN A 215 -8.25 -5.65 7.17
CA ASN A 215 -8.87 -4.53 6.47
C ASN A 215 -9.38 -4.93 5.08
N ALA A 216 -8.58 -5.65 4.31
CA ALA A 216 -8.98 -6.15 3.00
C ALA A 216 -10.19 -7.10 3.09
N LEU A 217 -10.21 -7.99 4.09
CA LEU A 217 -11.33 -8.88 4.36
C LEU A 217 -12.61 -8.08 4.76
N ALA A 218 -12.45 -7.05 5.60
CA ALA A 218 -13.54 -6.15 5.98
C ALA A 218 -14.14 -5.42 4.78
N CYS A 219 -13.28 -4.90 3.88
CA CYS A 219 -13.73 -4.28 2.62
C CYS A 219 -14.60 -5.24 1.79
N CYS A 220 -14.19 -6.52 1.66
CA CYS A 220 -15.00 -7.52 0.96
C CYS A 220 -16.39 -7.70 1.63
N GLN A 221 -16.42 -7.83 2.95
CA GLN A 221 -17.68 -8.00 3.70
C GLN A 221 -18.59 -6.76 3.60
N ILE A 222 -18.02 -5.56 3.68
CA ILE A 222 -18.76 -4.29 3.50
C ILE A 222 -19.39 -4.24 2.10
N MET A 223 -18.62 -4.56 1.07
CA MET A 223 -19.09 -4.54 -0.31
C MET A 223 -20.14 -5.60 -0.61
N MET A 224 -20.13 -6.72 0.13
CA MET A 224 -21.16 -7.77 0.07
C MET A 224 -22.41 -7.42 0.90
N GLY A 225 -22.37 -6.37 1.72
CA GLY A 225 -23.47 -5.99 2.61
C GLY A 225 -23.54 -6.79 3.92
N ASN A 226 -22.51 -7.56 4.25
CA ASN A 226 -22.42 -8.38 5.47
C ASN A 226 -21.85 -7.56 6.64
N TYR A 227 -22.58 -6.54 7.07
CA TYR A 227 -22.06 -5.52 8.00
C TYR A 227 -21.77 -6.04 9.41
N GLU A 228 -22.50 -7.04 9.91
CA GLU A 228 -22.21 -7.66 11.21
C GLU A 228 -20.89 -8.42 11.20
N GLU A 229 -20.60 -9.13 10.09
CA GLU A 229 -19.33 -9.81 9.92
C GLU A 229 -18.19 -8.84 9.72
N ALA A 230 -18.41 -7.80 8.90
CA ALA A 230 -17.45 -6.70 8.72
C ALA A 230 -17.08 -6.06 10.05
N GLU A 231 -18.05 -5.83 10.95
CA GLU A 231 -17.80 -5.25 12.26
C GLU A 231 -16.85 -6.11 13.11
N ARG A 232 -17.03 -7.44 13.10
CA ARG A 232 -16.15 -8.35 13.84
C ARG A 232 -14.72 -8.25 13.33
N VAL A 233 -14.53 -8.26 12.01
CA VAL A 233 -13.23 -8.17 11.38
C VAL A 233 -12.58 -6.80 11.63
N VAL A 234 -13.34 -5.71 11.51
CA VAL A 234 -12.87 -4.34 11.81
C VAL A 234 -12.41 -4.22 13.26
N ASN A 235 -13.17 -4.74 14.22
CA ASN A 235 -12.79 -4.71 15.62
C ASN A 235 -11.49 -5.51 15.87
N GLU A 236 -11.36 -6.71 15.31
CA GLU A 236 -10.12 -7.49 15.39
C GLU A 236 -8.93 -6.71 14.80
N SER A 237 -9.13 -6.02 13.68
CA SER A 237 -8.08 -5.19 13.07
C SER A 237 -7.68 -4.00 13.94
N LEU A 238 -8.66 -3.32 14.60
CA LEU A 238 -8.41 -2.22 15.52
C LEU A 238 -7.69 -2.67 16.82
N GLU A 239 -7.90 -3.91 17.26
CA GLU A 239 -7.16 -4.49 18.38
C GLU A 239 -5.67 -4.67 18.05
N LYS A 240 -5.34 -4.98 16.79
CA LYS A 240 -3.96 -5.11 16.31
C LYS A 240 -3.29 -3.77 16.03
N ASP A 241 -4.02 -2.85 15.41
CA ASP A 241 -3.55 -1.50 15.11
C ASP A 241 -4.71 -0.49 15.21
N SER A 242 -4.86 0.09 16.40
CA SER A 242 -5.89 1.10 16.69
C SER A 242 -5.72 2.43 15.93
N ASN A 243 -4.55 2.60 15.30
CA ASN A 243 -4.18 3.82 14.57
C ASN A 243 -4.11 3.61 13.05
N ASN A 244 -4.68 2.53 12.53
CA ASN A 244 -4.79 2.33 11.09
C ASN A 244 -5.94 3.18 10.53
N ALA A 245 -5.60 4.18 9.70
CA ALA A 245 -6.58 5.13 9.16
C ALA A 245 -7.65 4.45 8.30
N GLU A 246 -7.26 3.47 7.46
CA GLU A 246 -8.18 2.74 6.60
C GLU A 246 -9.21 1.96 7.42
N VAL A 247 -8.76 1.27 8.48
CA VAL A 247 -9.65 0.51 9.37
C VAL A 247 -10.61 1.43 10.12
N ILE A 248 -10.17 2.64 10.49
CA ILE A 248 -11.05 3.64 11.14
C ILE A 248 -12.12 4.11 10.15
N VAL A 249 -11.80 4.27 8.86
CA VAL A 249 -12.79 4.59 7.82
C VAL A 249 -13.80 3.46 7.69
N ASP A 250 -13.37 2.21 7.66
CA ASP A 250 -14.27 1.05 7.63
C ASP A 250 -15.17 1.01 8.87
N ALA A 251 -14.63 1.33 10.05
CA ALA A 251 -15.43 1.42 11.28
C ALA A 251 -16.52 2.52 11.21
N VAL A 252 -16.24 3.64 10.55
CA VAL A 252 -17.26 4.68 10.28
C VAL A 252 -18.36 4.11 9.41
N VAL A 253 -18.01 3.49 8.28
CA VAL A 253 -18.98 2.94 7.32
C VAL A 253 -19.85 1.87 7.99
N VAL A 254 -19.24 0.89 8.64
CA VAL A 254 -19.94 -0.22 9.28
C VAL A 254 -20.85 0.27 10.40
N SER A 255 -20.38 1.22 11.23
CA SER A 255 -21.21 1.81 12.30
C SER A 255 -22.46 2.51 11.76
N GLN A 256 -22.35 3.21 10.64
CA GLN A 256 -23.47 3.87 9.97
C GLN A 256 -24.44 2.84 9.37
N MET A 257 -23.94 1.84 8.68
CA MET A 257 -24.78 0.82 8.03
C MET A 257 -25.53 -0.06 9.03
N LEU A 258 -24.96 -0.31 10.21
CA LEU A 258 -25.62 -1.01 11.32
C LEU A 258 -26.55 -0.12 12.16
N GLY A 259 -26.66 1.18 11.83
CA GLY A 259 -27.53 2.11 12.58
C GLY A 259 -27.09 2.33 14.03
N LYS A 260 -25.78 2.29 14.32
CA LYS A 260 -25.25 2.50 15.67
C LYS A 260 -25.47 3.93 16.15
N PRO A 261 -25.47 4.17 17.48
CA PRO A 261 -25.58 5.51 18.05
C PRO A 261 -24.59 6.48 17.40
N ALA A 262 -25.06 7.69 17.11
CA ALA A 262 -24.29 8.72 16.42
C ALA A 262 -22.98 9.08 17.13
N GLU A 263 -22.91 8.89 18.45
CA GLU A 263 -21.72 9.13 19.26
C GLU A 263 -20.54 8.23 18.85
N ILE A 264 -20.82 6.97 18.49
CA ILE A 264 -19.80 5.99 18.06
C ILE A 264 -19.19 6.45 16.74
N THR A 265 -20.02 6.71 15.74
CA THR A 265 -19.58 7.18 14.43
C THR A 265 -18.83 8.51 14.53
N SER A 266 -19.37 9.47 15.32
CA SER A 266 -18.75 10.78 15.53
C SER A 266 -17.37 10.69 16.18
N ARG A 267 -17.14 9.69 17.06
CA ARG A 267 -15.83 9.45 17.66
C ARG A 267 -14.79 9.05 16.61
N TYR A 268 -15.11 8.11 15.71
CA TYR A 268 -14.22 7.70 14.62
C TYR A 268 -13.95 8.83 13.62
N ILE A 269 -14.99 9.58 13.25
CA ILE A 269 -14.85 10.75 12.38
C ILE A 269 -13.92 11.81 13.01
N ARG A 270 -14.07 12.08 14.31
CA ARG A 270 -13.19 13.00 15.02
C ARG A 270 -11.74 12.50 15.03
N GLN A 271 -11.53 11.20 15.30
CA GLN A 271 -10.20 10.60 15.25
C GLN A 271 -9.56 10.78 13.87
N MET A 272 -10.30 10.59 12.78
CA MET A 272 -9.81 10.85 11.42
C MET A 272 -9.45 12.31 11.20
N LYS A 273 -10.29 13.25 11.62
CA LYS A 273 -10.04 14.69 11.46
C LYS A 273 -8.82 15.17 12.26
N ASP A 274 -8.62 14.63 13.46
CA ASP A 274 -7.55 15.04 14.37
C ASP A 274 -6.20 14.39 14.03
N ALA A 275 -6.19 13.09 13.73
CA ALA A 275 -4.97 12.32 13.52
C ALA A 275 -4.53 12.21 12.04
N TYR A 276 -5.50 12.29 11.10
CA TYR A 276 -5.27 12.06 9.68
C TYR A 276 -5.94 13.13 8.80
N PRO A 277 -5.64 14.43 8.98
CA PRO A 277 -6.27 15.53 8.23
C PRO A 277 -5.97 15.44 6.72
N ASP A 278 -4.78 14.95 6.35
CA ASP A 278 -4.33 14.81 4.95
C ASP A 278 -4.84 13.54 4.27
N HIS A 279 -5.53 12.64 4.99
CA HIS A 279 -6.06 11.40 4.42
C HIS A 279 -7.11 11.71 3.34
N PRO A 280 -7.11 11.03 2.17
CA PRO A 280 -8.03 11.32 1.07
C PRO A 280 -9.50 11.34 1.50
N TRP A 281 -9.91 10.37 2.31
CA TRP A 281 -11.27 10.30 2.86
C TRP A 281 -11.61 11.51 3.75
N THR A 282 -10.68 11.94 4.61
CA THR A 282 -10.88 13.10 5.51
C THR A 282 -11.00 14.39 4.70
N ARG A 283 -10.15 14.58 3.71
CA ARG A 283 -10.18 15.75 2.80
C ARG A 283 -11.49 15.82 2.03
N ASP A 284 -11.97 14.70 1.49
CA ASP A 284 -13.24 14.61 0.78
C ASP A 284 -14.43 14.91 1.71
N LEU A 285 -14.43 14.34 2.93
CA LEU A 285 -15.46 14.62 3.94
C LEU A 285 -15.52 16.13 4.28
N LEU A 286 -14.37 16.74 4.57
CA LEU A 286 -14.30 18.17 4.91
C LEU A 286 -14.75 19.06 3.75
N ALA A 287 -14.39 18.71 2.51
CA ALA A 287 -14.83 19.41 1.32
C ALA A 287 -16.36 19.33 1.14
N LYS A 288 -16.95 18.16 1.37
CA LYS A 288 -18.42 17.97 1.30
C LYS A 288 -19.16 18.69 2.42
N GLU A 289 -18.63 18.68 3.64
CA GLU A 289 -19.19 19.46 4.75
C GLU A 289 -19.20 20.96 4.43
N ALA A 290 -18.08 21.52 3.95
CA ALA A 290 -17.97 22.92 3.57
C ALA A 290 -18.94 23.30 2.44
N GLU A 291 -19.11 22.44 1.44
CA GLU A 291 -20.06 22.65 0.35
C GLU A 291 -21.51 22.63 0.84
N PHE A 292 -21.84 21.69 1.73
CA PHE A 292 -23.16 21.63 2.36
C PHE A 292 -23.48 22.90 3.13
N ASP A 293 -22.55 23.38 3.96
CA ASP A 293 -22.73 24.61 4.76
C ASP A 293 -22.90 25.84 3.85
N ARG A 294 -22.16 25.90 2.74
CA ARG A 294 -22.31 26.95 1.72
C ARG A 294 -23.72 26.97 1.13
N LEU A 295 -24.23 25.80 0.73
CA LEU A 295 -25.58 25.68 0.16
C LEU A 295 -26.69 25.96 1.18
N ALA A 296 -26.52 25.51 2.41
CA ALA A 296 -27.46 25.79 3.51
C ALA A 296 -27.55 27.32 3.81
N ALA A 297 -26.41 27.98 3.85
CA ALA A 297 -26.34 29.43 4.03
C ALA A 297 -26.98 30.23 2.88
N GLN A 298 -26.88 29.76 1.65
CA GLN A 298 -27.55 30.35 0.48
C GLN A 298 -29.08 30.21 0.58
N ARG A 299 -29.54 29.02 1.01
CA ARG A 299 -30.98 28.73 1.12
C ARG A 299 -31.66 29.47 2.26
N SER A 300 -30.93 29.75 3.35
CA SER A 300 -31.47 30.53 4.49
C SER A 300 -31.54 32.05 4.21
N ARG A 301 -30.93 32.54 3.13
CA ARG A 301 -30.99 33.95 2.70
C ARG A 301 -32.09 34.25 1.68
N ASN A 302 -32.68 33.21 1.12
CA ASN A 302 -33.85 33.27 0.22
C ASN A 302 -35.13 32.89 0.96
#